data_d358431667d0d369513b086547b243e9
#
_entry.id   d358431667d0d369513b086547b243e9
#
_cell.length_a   1.000
_cell.length_b   1.000
_cell.length_c   1.000
_cell.angle_alpha   90.00
_cell.angle_beta   90.00
_cell.angle_gamma   90.00
#
_symmetry.space_group_name_H-M   'P 1'
#
loop_
_entity.id
_entity.type
_entity.pdbx_description
1 polymer ?
#
loop_
_entity_poly.entity_id
_entity_poly.type
_entity_poly.pdbx_seq_one_letter_code
_entity_poly.pdbx_strand_id
1 'polypeptide(L)'
;LYQYDAGIGDNGQGVVTLEPVYTGADGGGGIPDWVKWFLRENFRSPHLAMAYAQVGQENSFGWAAMKDGLIFQYAELERLQKEGLLRVETLAATGKWFRSKFASTPASAVLSLNDWKKSEHQGIWYCTKHGRINLFRTESGELTVRDWQFFDENREGLYLHSVCTTTSCFSDALPV
;
A
#
# COMPACT_ATOMS: atom_id res chain seq x y z
N LEU A 1 4.23 1.06 -2.03
CA LEU A 1 3.60 0.73 -0.75
C LEU A 1 2.68 1.87 -0.35
N TYR A 2 1.40 1.58 -0.23
CA TYR A 2 0.41 2.59 0.12
C TYR A 2 0.20 2.58 1.62
N GLN A 3 0.31 3.73 2.22
CA GLN A 3 -0.12 3.95 3.58
C GLN A 3 -1.62 4.23 3.57
N TYR A 4 -2.40 3.25 3.97
CA TYR A 4 -3.85 3.41 4.04
C TYR A 4 -4.34 3.83 5.40
N ASP A 5 -3.47 3.77 6.35
CA ASP A 5 -3.82 4.19 7.67
C ASP A 5 -3.74 5.70 7.77
N ALA A 6 -4.92 6.28 7.61
CA ALA A 6 -5.09 7.69 7.55
C ALA A 6 -4.91 8.33 8.92
N GLY A 7 -3.75 8.36 9.47
CA GLY A 7 -3.51 9.15 10.64
C GLY A 7 -2.94 8.41 11.81
N ILE A 8 -2.58 7.19 11.57
CA ILE A 8 -1.86 6.48 12.59
C ILE A 8 -0.39 6.63 12.36
N GLY A 9 0.21 6.85 13.44
CA GLY A 9 1.55 7.17 13.74
C GLY A 9 2.64 6.69 12.84
N ASP A 10 3.66 7.27 13.09
CA ASP A 10 4.93 7.14 12.46
C ASP A 10 5.65 5.92 13.09
N ASN A 11 5.79 4.85 12.34
CA ASN A 11 6.65 3.72 12.71
C ASN A 11 8.14 4.02 12.46
N GLY A 12 8.51 5.30 12.40
CA GLY A 12 9.84 5.77 12.04
C GLY A 12 10.09 5.85 10.53
N GLN A 13 9.20 5.28 9.72
CA GLN A 13 9.23 5.32 8.25
C GLN A 13 7.99 5.97 7.64
N GLY A 14 7.04 6.39 8.45
CA GLY A 14 5.77 6.95 8.00
C GLY A 14 4.88 5.97 7.23
N VAL A 15 5.18 4.67 7.30
CA VAL A 15 4.50 3.63 6.51
C VAL A 15 4.23 2.40 7.38
N VAL A 16 3.00 1.95 7.36
CA VAL A 16 2.61 0.63 7.89
C VAL A 16 2.43 -0.33 6.73
N THR A 17 3.04 -1.49 6.79
CA THR A 17 3.06 -2.45 5.69
C THR A 17 2.28 -3.72 6.00
N LEU A 18 1.91 -4.46 4.94
CA LEU A 18 1.26 -5.76 5.05
C LEU A 18 2.23 -6.89 5.46
N GLU A 19 3.48 -6.57 5.74
CA GLU A 19 4.45 -7.58 6.16
C GLU A 19 4.07 -8.21 7.50
N PRO A 20 4.00 -9.54 7.57
CA PRO A 20 3.52 -10.30 8.74
C PRO A 20 4.28 -10.06 10.05
N VAL A 21 5.50 -9.56 10.00
CA VAL A 21 6.30 -9.28 11.20
C VAL A 21 5.86 -8.03 11.97
N TYR A 22 5.13 -7.12 11.31
CA TYR A 22 4.73 -5.87 11.95
C TYR A 22 3.47 -6.06 12.81
N THR A 23 3.65 -5.90 14.11
CA THR A 23 2.61 -6.08 15.15
C THR A 23 2.49 -4.86 16.06
N GLY A 24 2.98 -3.69 15.64
CA GLY A 24 2.99 -2.47 16.44
C GLY A 24 1.60 -1.87 16.66
N ALA A 25 1.54 -0.92 17.58
CA ALA A 25 0.28 -0.24 17.92
C ALA A 25 -0.37 0.51 16.73
N ASP A 26 0.42 0.85 15.74
CA ASP A 26 -0.02 1.61 14.56
C ASP A 26 -0.55 0.71 13.43
N GLY A 27 -0.50 -0.59 13.61
CA GLY A 27 -0.98 -1.54 12.63
C GLY A 27 0.13 -2.41 12.06
N GLY A 28 -0.19 -3.15 11.02
CA GLY A 28 0.74 -4.00 10.28
C GLY A 28 0.21 -5.38 9.97
N GLY A 29 0.92 -6.05 9.08
CA GLY A 29 0.52 -7.35 8.54
C GLY A 29 0.47 -8.50 9.55
N GLY A 30 1.01 -8.32 10.75
CA GLY A 30 0.88 -9.27 11.85
C GLY A 30 -0.36 -9.04 12.73
N ILE A 31 -1.16 -8.01 12.46
CA ILE A 31 -2.36 -7.69 13.25
C ILE A 31 -3.62 -8.06 12.46
N PRO A 32 -4.39 -9.08 12.89
CA PRO A 32 -5.55 -9.58 12.16
C PRO A 32 -6.58 -8.51 11.79
N ASP A 33 -6.92 -7.62 12.72
CA ASP A 33 -7.94 -6.60 12.48
C ASP A 33 -7.45 -5.54 11.47
N TRP A 34 -6.18 -5.17 11.52
CA TRP A 34 -5.58 -4.28 10.53
C TRP A 34 -5.55 -4.93 9.13
N VAL A 35 -5.17 -6.20 9.03
CA VAL A 35 -5.15 -6.94 7.76
C VAL A 35 -6.54 -7.04 7.15
N LYS A 36 -7.55 -7.38 7.95
CA LYS A 36 -8.95 -7.43 7.49
C LYS A 36 -9.43 -6.07 6.99
N TRP A 37 -9.13 -5.01 7.73
CA TRP A 37 -9.46 -3.64 7.32
C TRP A 37 -8.74 -3.28 6.02
N PHE A 38 -7.43 -3.50 5.93
CA PHE A 38 -6.62 -3.19 4.76
C PHE A 38 -7.14 -3.90 3.49
N LEU A 39 -7.40 -5.20 3.58
CA LEU A 39 -7.92 -5.98 2.44
C LEU A 39 -9.34 -5.55 2.05
N ARG A 40 -10.18 -5.23 3.03
CA ARG A 40 -11.53 -4.72 2.76
C ARG A 40 -11.48 -3.38 2.00
N GLU A 41 -10.70 -2.43 2.48
CA GLU A 41 -10.60 -1.11 1.84
C GLU A 41 -10.02 -1.21 0.42
N ASN A 42 -9.09 -2.15 0.18
CA ASN A 42 -8.53 -2.36 -1.14
C ASN A 42 -9.47 -3.05 -2.12
N PHE A 43 -10.23 -4.05 -1.69
CA PHE A 43 -10.93 -4.96 -2.60
C PHE A 43 -12.46 -4.87 -2.53
N ARG A 44 -13.04 -4.37 -1.45
CA ARG A 44 -14.49 -4.16 -1.32
C ARG A 44 -14.91 -2.70 -1.50
N SER A 45 -14.05 -1.76 -1.13
CA SER A 45 -14.33 -0.34 -1.31
C SER A 45 -14.23 0.06 -2.78
N PRO A 46 -14.87 1.15 -3.20
CA PRO A 46 -14.75 1.63 -4.57
C PRO A 46 -13.28 1.89 -4.95
N HIS A 47 -12.91 1.29 -6.07
CA HIS A 47 -11.58 1.45 -6.64
C HIS A 47 -11.71 1.62 -8.16
N LEU A 48 -11.29 2.60 -8.78
CA LEU A 48 -11.56 2.91 -10.18
C LEU A 48 -11.29 1.73 -11.14
N ALA A 49 -10.17 1.69 -11.82
CA ALA A 49 -9.90 0.68 -12.84
C ALA A 49 -9.44 -0.68 -12.28
N MET A 50 -8.76 -0.68 -11.14
CA MET A 50 -8.22 -1.90 -10.53
C MET A 50 -7.92 -1.72 -9.05
N ALA A 51 -7.95 -2.83 -8.31
CA ALA A 51 -7.36 -2.95 -6.98
C ALA A 51 -6.15 -3.87 -7.04
N TYR A 52 -5.14 -3.58 -6.24
CA TYR A 52 -3.93 -4.36 -6.15
C TYR A 52 -3.32 -4.23 -4.75
N ALA A 53 -2.89 -5.35 -4.20
CA ALA A 53 -2.06 -5.38 -2.99
C ALA A 53 -0.96 -6.42 -3.17
N GLN A 54 0.25 -6.06 -2.77
CA GLN A 54 1.37 -7.00 -2.71
C GLN A 54 1.44 -7.59 -1.31
N VAL A 55 1.38 -8.91 -1.22
CA VAL A 55 1.57 -9.67 0.01
C VAL A 55 2.91 -10.38 -0.03
N GLY A 56 3.62 -10.36 1.08
CA GLY A 56 4.93 -10.98 1.18
C GLY A 56 5.64 -10.59 2.46
N GLN A 57 6.81 -11.15 2.63
CA GLN A 57 7.69 -10.88 3.75
C GLN A 57 9.13 -10.91 3.25
N GLU A 58 9.93 -9.99 3.73
CA GLU A 58 11.37 -10.05 3.53
C GLU A 58 11.99 -11.28 4.21
N ASN A 59 12.96 -11.89 3.56
CA ASN A 59 13.63 -13.08 4.07
C ASN A 59 14.65 -12.79 5.18
N SER A 60 14.77 -11.53 5.60
CA SER A 60 15.65 -11.10 6.69
C SER A 60 15.12 -11.44 8.09
N PHE A 61 13.84 -11.76 8.21
CA PHE A 61 13.19 -12.12 9.47
C PHE A 61 13.09 -13.63 9.65
N GLY A 62 13.32 -14.11 10.88
CA GLY A 62 13.18 -15.53 11.19
C GLY A 62 11.72 -15.99 11.18
N TRP A 63 11.51 -17.30 10.88
CA TRP A 63 10.18 -17.91 10.82
C TRP A 63 9.33 -17.66 12.08
N ALA A 64 9.93 -17.71 13.26
CA ALA A 64 9.23 -17.48 14.52
C ALA A 64 8.58 -16.10 14.61
N ALA A 65 9.16 -15.09 13.99
CA ALA A 65 8.66 -13.72 14.04
C ALA A 65 7.49 -13.48 13.08
N MET A 66 7.42 -14.21 11.96
CA MET A 66 6.44 -13.94 10.89
C MET A 66 5.35 -14.99 10.74
N LYS A 67 5.52 -16.20 11.32
CA LYS A 67 4.65 -17.35 11.04
C LYS A 67 3.17 -17.10 11.32
N ASP A 68 2.84 -16.49 12.45
CA ASP A 68 1.46 -16.30 12.87
C ASP A 68 0.73 -15.31 11.96
N GLY A 69 1.41 -14.20 11.59
CA GLY A 69 0.91 -13.25 10.61
C GLY A 69 0.74 -13.86 9.22
N LEU A 70 1.70 -14.68 8.76
CA LEU A 70 1.61 -15.37 7.47
C LEU A 70 0.45 -16.37 7.44
N ILE A 71 0.31 -17.22 8.47
CA ILE A 71 -0.77 -18.20 8.57
C ILE A 71 -2.12 -17.48 8.52
N PHE A 72 -2.27 -16.40 9.29
CA PHE A 72 -3.48 -15.62 9.29
C PHE A 72 -3.77 -14.99 7.92
N GLN A 73 -2.79 -14.35 7.30
CA GLN A 73 -2.96 -13.70 5.99
C GLN A 73 -3.35 -14.71 4.91
N TYR A 74 -2.72 -15.87 4.86
CA TYR A 74 -3.06 -16.89 3.88
C TYR A 74 -4.50 -17.42 4.07
N ALA A 75 -4.93 -17.63 5.31
CA ALA A 75 -6.30 -18.04 5.59
C ALA A 75 -7.31 -16.96 5.16
N GLU A 76 -7.02 -15.69 5.40
CA GLU A 76 -7.88 -14.58 5.01
C GLU A 76 -7.91 -14.39 3.49
N LEU A 77 -6.77 -14.49 2.82
CA LEU A 77 -6.69 -14.44 1.35
C LEU A 77 -7.45 -15.59 0.69
N GLU A 78 -7.31 -16.81 1.21
CA GLU A 78 -8.08 -17.97 0.73
C GLU A 78 -9.59 -17.73 0.88
N ARG A 79 -10.02 -17.20 2.02
CA ARG A 79 -11.42 -16.88 2.28
C ARG A 79 -11.95 -15.85 1.26
N LEU A 80 -11.23 -14.75 1.06
CA LEU A 80 -11.62 -13.69 0.12
C LEU A 80 -11.61 -14.17 -1.34
N GLN A 81 -10.68 -15.06 -1.69
CA GLN A 81 -10.64 -15.68 -3.02
C GLN A 81 -11.84 -16.62 -3.24
N LYS A 82 -12.22 -17.42 -2.24
CA LYS A 82 -13.43 -18.27 -2.30
C LYS A 82 -14.71 -17.45 -2.43
N GLU A 83 -14.75 -16.28 -1.84
CA GLU A 83 -15.85 -15.32 -1.99
C GLU A 83 -15.86 -14.59 -3.36
N GLY A 84 -14.84 -14.80 -4.18
CA GLY A 84 -14.72 -14.16 -5.50
C GLY A 84 -14.33 -12.68 -5.47
N LEU A 85 -13.82 -12.19 -4.33
CA LEU A 85 -13.47 -10.78 -4.15
C LEU A 85 -12.09 -10.43 -4.69
N LEU A 86 -11.18 -11.39 -4.71
CA LEU A 86 -9.83 -11.20 -5.23
C LEU A 86 -9.30 -12.49 -5.86
N ARG A 87 -8.19 -12.36 -6.56
CA ARG A 87 -7.37 -13.48 -7.05
C ARG A 87 -5.98 -13.37 -6.46
N VAL A 88 -5.43 -14.48 -6.00
CA VAL A 88 -4.04 -14.56 -5.57
C VAL A 88 -3.21 -15.05 -6.76
N GLU A 89 -2.26 -14.25 -7.18
CA GLU A 89 -1.45 -14.51 -8.37
C GLU A 89 0.02 -14.20 -8.10
N THR A 90 0.90 -14.71 -8.93
CA THR A 90 2.29 -14.27 -8.92
C THR A 90 2.42 -12.88 -9.54
N LEU A 91 3.43 -12.11 -9.12
CA LEU A 91 3.74 -10.80 -9.73
C LEU A 91 3.89 -10.87 -11.25
N ALA A 92 4.48 -11.97 -11.75
CA ALA A 92 4.65 -12.19 -13.18
C ALA A 92 3.30 -12.35 -13.92
N ALA A 93 2.35 -13.07 -13.33
CA ALA A 93 1.01 -13.23 -13.90
C ALA A 93 0.24 -11.91 -13.90
N THR A 94 0.24 -11.22 -12.77
CA THR A 94 -0.39 -9.90 -12.63
C THR A 94 0.22 -8.88 -13.61
N GLY A 95 1.55 -8.84 -13.74
CA GLY A 95 2.22 -7.94 -14.67
C GLY A 95 1.90 -8.23 -16.15
N LYS A 96 1.77 -9.51 -16.53
CA LYS A 96 1.32 -9.88 -17.88
C LYS A 96 -0.12 -9.43 -18.14
N TRP A 97 -1.02 -9.71 -17.21
CA TRP A 97 -2.40 -9.27 -17.28
C TRP A 97 -2.49 -7.74 -17.39
N PHE A 98 -1.79 -7.01 -16.54
CA PHE A 98 -1.80 -5.54 -16.53
C PHE A 98 -1.40 -4.97 -17.92
N ARG A 99 -0.27 -5.43 -18.46
CA ARG A 99 0.19 -4.99 -19.79
C ARG A 99 -0.75 -5.38 -20.93
N SER A 100 -1.46 -6.49 -20.81
CA SER A 100 -2.45 -6.88 -21.82
C SER A 100 -3.74 -6.06 -21.74
N LYS A 101 -4.07 -5.57 -20.55
CA LYS A 101 -5.33 -4.87 -20.29
C LYS A 101 -5.24 -3.37 -20.51
N PHE A 102 -4.10 -2.78 -20.18
CA PHE A 102 -3.92 -1.33 -20.15
C PHE A 102 -2.73 -0.90 -21.02
N ALA A 103 -2.98 -0.05 -22.01
CA ALA A 103 -1.93 0.57 -22.81
C ALA A 103 -1.16 1.66 -22.04
N SER A 104 -1.77 2.19 -20.99
CA SER A 104 -1.19 3.18 -20.07
C SER A 104 -1.73 2.91 -18.68
N THR A 105 -0.99 3.28 -17.63
CA THR A 105 -1.41 3.10 -16.24
C THR A 105 -2.76 3.78 -16.00
N PRO A 106 -3.81 3.02 -15.66
CA PRO A 106 -5.13 3.59 -15.44
C PRO A 106 -5.19 4.33 -14.10
N ALA A 107 -6.18 5.19 -13.95
CA ALA A 107 -6.47 5.77 -12.65
C ALA A 107 -6.96 4.70 -11.67
N SER A 108 -6.45 4.74 -10.44
CA SER A 108 -6.89 3.91 -9.34
C SER A 108 -7.11 4.74 -8.09
N ALA A 109 -7.98 4.28 -7.21
CA ALA A 109 -8.23 4.92 -5.94
C ALA A 109 -8.43 3.88 -4.84
N VAL A 110 -8.07 4.24 -3.62
CA VAL A 110 -8.48 3.51 -2.42
C VAL A 110 -9.08 4.53 -1.45
N LEU A 111 -10.27 4.23 -1.00
CA LEU A 111 -11.04 5.08 -0.11
C LEU A 111 -11.25 4.36 1.21
N SER A 112 -10.81 4.98 2.30
CA SER A 112 -11.16 4.56 3.66
C SER A 112 -12.03 5.62 4.32
N LEU A 113 -13.23 5.24 4.72
CA LEU A 113 -14.16 6.11 5.45
C LEU A 113 -13.98 6.03 6.95
N ASN A 114 -13.17 5.11 7.41
CA ASN A 114 -12.78 4.96 8.80
C ASN A 114 -11.48 4.17 8.89
N ASP A 115 -10.64 4.45 9.86
CA ASP A 115 -9.44 3.69 10.08
C ASP A 115 -9.71 2.35 10.79
N TRP A 116 -8.71 1.51 10.90
CA TRP A 116 -8.85 0.20 11.54
C TRP A 116 -9.11 0.27 13.06
N LYS A 117 -8.75 1.38 13.70
CA LYS A 117 -9.05 1.69 15.12
C LYS A 117 -10.43 2.32 15.31
N LYS A 118 -11.13 2.63 14.22
CA LYS A 118 -12.45 3.27 14.21
C LYS A 118 -12.42 4.67 14.84
N SER A 119 -11.36 5.43 14.60
CA SER A 119 -11.17 6.80 15.08
C SER A 119 -11.82 7.87 14.19
N GLU A 120 -12.66 7.46 13.25
CA GLU A 120 -13.40 8.35 12.32
C GLU A 120 -12.49 9.12 11.35
N HIS A 121 -11.22 8.79 11.28
CA HIS A 121 -10.32 9.29 10.26
C HIS A 121 -10.70 8.76 8.89
N GLN A 122 -10.61 9.62 7.88
CA GLN A 122 -10.92 9.26 6.51
C GLN A 122 -9.73 9.57 5.61
N GLY A 123 -9.53 8.74 4.62
CA GLY A 123 -8.46 8.95 3.66
C GLY A 123 -8.80 8.48 2.27
N ILE A 124 -8.25 9.14 1.29
CA ILE A 124 -8.30 8.70 -0.10
C ILE A 124 -6.90 8.76 -0.70
N TRP A 125 -6.51 7.66 -1.31
CA TRP A 125 -5.41 7.63 -2.26
C TRP A 125 -5.97 7.66 -3.67
N TYR A 126 -5.48 8.57 -4.47
CA TYR A 126 -5.76 8.62 -5.90
C TYR A 126 -4.46 8.59 -6.66
N CYS A 127 -4.33 7.64 -7.58
CA CYS A 127 -3.13 7.40 -8.35
C CYS A 127 -3.45 7.37 -9.83
N THR A 128 -2.57 7.97 -10.63
CA THR A 128 -2.62 7.95 -12.09
C THR A 128 -1.23 7.71 -12.66
N LYS A 129 -1.08 7.65 -13.98
CA LYS A 129 0.23 7.63 -14.62
C LYS A 129 1.04 8.93 -14.40
N HIS A 130 0.39 10.04 -14.07
CA HIS A 130 1.03 11.34 -13.94
C HIS A 130 1.33 11.74 -12.50
N GLY A 131 0.82 11.00 -11.54
CA GLY A 131 1.07 11.31 -10.13
C GLY A 131 0.13 10.60 -9.18
N ARG A 132 0.36 10.84 -7.91
CA ARG A 132 -0.50 10.37 -6.83
C ARG A 132 -0.78 11.50 -5.83
N ILE A 133 -1.91 11.38 -5.15
CA ILE A 133 -2.29 12.27 -4.05
C ILE A 133 -2.90 11.45 -2.93
N ASN A 134 -2.58 11.82 -1.68
CA ASN A 134 -3.29 11.36 -0.50
C ASN A 134 -3.99 12.54 0.18
N LEU A 135 -5.30 12.45 0.27
CA LEU A 135 -6.12 13.36 1.06
C LEU A 135 -6.52 12.68 2.35
N PHE A 136 -6.43 13.40 3.43
CA PHE A 136 -6.73 12.92 4.75
C PHE A 136 -7.68 13.88 5.47
N ARG A 137 -8.68 13.34 6.17
CA ARG A 137 -9.63 14.09 6.98
C ARG A 137 -9.64 13.55 8.40
N THR A 138 -9.45 14.43 9.36
CA THR A 138 -9.52 14.12 10.79
C THR A 138 -10.98 13.96 11.24
N GLU A 139 -11.17 13.41 12.43
CA GLU A 139 -12.47 13.35 13.13
C GLU A 139 -13.09 14.75 13.32
N SER A 140 -12.26 15.77 13.53
CA SER A 140 -12.73 17.16 13.65
C SER A 140 -13.14 17.78 12.32
N GLY A 141 -12.95 17.07 11.20
CA GLY A 141 -13.28 17.53 9.86
C GLY A 141 -12.20 18.30 9.14
N GLU A 142 -11.02 18.45 9.73
CA GLU A 142 -9.88 19.07 9.08
C GLU A 142 -9.41 18.21 7.89
N LEU A 143 -9.23 18.84 6.74
CA LEU A 143 -8.78 18.20 5.50
C LEU A 143 -7.35 18.61 5.19
N THR A 144 -6.47 17.64 5.00
CA THR A 144 -5.06 17.86 4.66
C THR A 144 -4.64 17.07 3.43
N VAL A 145 -3.66 17.57 2.70
CA VAL A 145 -2.92 16.80 1.69
C VAL A 145 -1.69 16.24 2.37
N ARG A 146 -1.61 14.91 2.48
CA ARG A 146 -0.52 14.22 3.17
C ARG A 146 0.60 13.75 2.25
N ASP A 147 0.24 13.48 1.01
CA ASP A 147 1.19 13.07 -0.03
C ASP A 147 0.74 13.68 -1.36
N TRP A 148 1.66 14.22 -2.10
CA TRP A 148 1.42 14.70 -3.45
C TRP A 148 2.70 14.55 -4.27
N GLN A 149 2.67 13.67 -5.25
CA GLN A 149 3.82 13.41 -6.11
C GLN A 149 3.41 13.45 -7.58
N PHE A 150 4.23 14.11 -8.38
CA PHE A 150 4.16 14.03 -9.83
C PHE A 150 5.15 13.00 -10.35
N PHE A 151 4.72 12.23 -11.34
CA PHE A 151 5.57 11.28 -12.05
C PHE A 151 5.92 11.87 -13.41
N ASP A 152 7.21 12.11 -13.63
CA ASP A 152 7.73 12.61 -14.89
C ASP A 152 8.54 11.50 -15.58
N GLU A 153 7.96 10.92 -16.64
CA GLU A 153 8.61 9.86 -17.42
C GLU A 153 9.84 10.35 -18.20
N ASN A 154 10.02 11.67 -18.36
CA ASN A 154 11.21 12.23 -18.98
C ASN A 154 12.38 12.39 -18.01
N ARG A 155 12.16 12.10 -16.74
CA ARG A 155 13.17 12.22 -15.70
C ARG A 155 13.77 10.86 -15.42
N GLU A 156 15.02 10.68 -15.81
CA GLU A 156 15.76 9.45 -15.50
C GLU A 156 16.24 9.48 -14.05
N GLY A 157 16.16 8.32 -13.39
CA GLY A 157 16.70 8.16 -12.04
C GLY A 157 18.20 8.40 -12.03
N LEU A 158 18.68 9.12 -11.01
CA LEU A 158 20.09 9.49 -10.86
C LEU A 158 21.05 8.29 -11.02
N TYR A 159 20.64 7.12 -10.56
CA TYR A 159 21.48 5.92 -10.53
C TYR A 159 21.31 4.99 -11.74
N LEU A 160 20.60 5.41 -12.77
CA LEU A 160 20.56 4.67 -14.05
C LEU A 160 21.93 4.71 -14.77
N HIS A 161 22.65 5.81 -14.63
CA HIS A 161 23.91 6.05 -15.31
C HIS A 161 25.10 6.24 -14.36
N SER A 162 24.86 6.25 -13.05
CA SER A 162 25.90 6.40 -12.04
C SER A 162 25.70 5.41 -10.89
N VAL A 163 26.79 4.81 -10.41
CA VAL A 163 26.73 3.93 -9.26
C VAL A 163 26.62 4.76 -7.98
N CYS A 164 25.69 4.42 -7.09
CA CYS A 164 25.64 5.00 -5.76
C CYS A 164 26.88 4.56 -4.97
N THR A 165 27.73 5.52 -4.63
CA THR A 165 29.01 5.27 -3.92
C THR A 165 28.94 5.64 -2.43
N THR A 166 27.79 6.06 -1.94
CA THR A 166 27.59 6.47 -0.54
C THR A 166 26.56 5.59 0.14
N THR A 167 26.59 5.55 1.46
CA THR A 167 25.57 4.85 2.27
C THR A 167 24.25 5.62 2.40
N SER A 168 24.22 6.89 2.00
CA SER A 168 23.02 7.71 1.90
C SER A 168 22.69 7.93 0.43
N CYS A 169 21.84 7.07 -0.10
CA CYS A 169 21.28 7.27 -1.43
C CYS A 169 20.10 8.25 -1.31
N PHE A 170 20.19 9.38 -1.98
CA PHE A 170 19.02 10.19 -2.22
C PHE A 170 18.17 9.46 -3.27
N SER A 171 17.10 8.84 -2.85
CA SER A 171 16.02 8.52 -3.77
C SER A 171 15.49 9.84 -4.33
N ASP A 172 15.00 9.81 -5.57
CA ASP A 172 14.49 10.93 -6.32
C ASP A 172 13.52 11.79 -5.50
N ALA A 173 14.05 12.62 -4.60
CA ALA A 173 13.28 13.70 -4.01
C ALA A 173 13.11 14.74 -5.11
N LEU A 174 11.90 14.83 -5.65
CA LEU A 174 11.56 15.95 -6.49
C LEU A 174 11.69 17.21 -5.62
N PRO A 175 12.43 18.21 -6.08
CA PRO A 175 12.34 19.51 -5.46
C PRO A 175 10.88 19.97 -5.61
N VAL A 176 10.25 20.24 -4.50
CA VAL A 176 8.94 20.88 -4.44
C VAL A 176 9.13 22.34 -4.83
#